data_56b4a5a8851f1d23a8344e9367cf2ce4
#
_entry.id   56b4a5a8851f1d23a8344e9367cf2ce4
#
_cell.length_a   1.000
_cell.length_b   1.000
_cell.length_c   1.000
_cell.angle_alpha   90.00
_cell.angle_beta   90.00
_cell.angle_gamma   90.00
#
_symmetry.space_group_name_H-M   'P 1'
#
loop_
_entity.id
_entity.type
_entity.pdbx_description
1 polymer ?
#
loop_
_entity_poly.entity_id
_entity_poly.type
_entity_poly.pdbx_seq_one_letter_code
_entity_poly.pdbx_strand_id
1 'polypeptide(L)'
;GLQPGHHHPLPAAGAEVLEGGVTRVMKEFKLRVFRYDPEKDAQHHYQTWTVDYREGMTVLEALLWVFEKKDPSLAFRYSCREAICGSCAMYISGRYALACKVQVKDALEGDTVTVSPLPHMRVIKDLVVDQTKFWENYARVKPWLINDDPAPERERLQSPEDRARYN
;
A
#
# COMPACT_ATOMS: atom_id res chain seq x y z
N GLY A 1 -24.48 4.29 19.53
CA GLY A 1 -24.47 3.09 18.71
C GLY A 1 -23.58 3.33 17.51
N LEU A 2 -22.36 2.73 17.49
CA LEU A 2 -21.46 2.70 16.34
C LEU A 2 -22.04 1.73 15.32
N GLN A 3 -22.36 2.19 14.15
CA GLN A 3 -22.76 1.33 13.05
C GLN A 3 -21.55 0.55 12.52
N PRO A 4 -21.66 -0.75 12.22
CA PRO A 4 -20.58 -1.53 11.65
C PRO A 4 -20.26 -1.00 10.25
N GLY A 5 -18.97 -0.75 10.00
CA GLY A 5 -18.48 -0.26 8.73
C GLY A 5 -18.89 -1.18 7.57
N HIS A 6 -19.51 -0.62 6.57
CA HIS A 6 -19.84 -1.30 5.33
C HIS A 6 -18.54 -1.71 4.62
N HIS A 7 -18.20 -3.00 4.71
CA HIS A 7 -17.30 -3.62 3.75
C HIS A 7 -18.00 -3.61 2.39
N HIS A 8 -17.66 -2.64 1.55
CA HIS A 8 -17.96 -2.76 0.14
C HIS A 8 -17.11 -3.90 -0.44
N PRO A 9 -17.73 -4.98 -0.95
CA PRO A 9 -16.97 -5.96 -1.72
C PRO A 9 -16.36 -5.25 -2.92
N LEU A 10 -15.11 -5.61 -3.24
CA LEU A 10 -14.45 -5.17 -4.46
C LEU A 10 -15.34 -5.51 -5.66
N PRO A 11 -15.64 -4.57 -6.58
CA PRO A 11 -16.17 -4.97 -7.85
C PRO A 11 -15.15 -5.91 -8.49
N ALA A 12 -15.60 -7.11 -8.88
CA ALA A 12 -14.79 -8.01 -9.68
C ALA A 12 -14.26 -7.22 -10.87
N ALA A 13 -12.95 -7.27 -11.09
CA ALA A 13 -12.33 -6.67 -12.25
C ALA A 13 -13.07 -7.21 -13.49
N GLY A 14 -13.85 -6.36 -14.15
CA GLY A 14 -14.55 -6.69 -15.37
C GLY A 14 -13.52 -6.94 -16.45
N ALA A 15 -13.20 -8.22 -16.67
CA ALA A 15 -12.78 -8.63 -17.99
C ALA A 15 -14.01 -8.45 -18.88
N GLU A 16 -14.06 -7.41 -19.69
CA GLU A 16 -14.99 -7.34 -20.81
C GLU A 16 -14.66 -8.52 -21.74
N VAL A 17 -15.43 -9.57 -21.59
CA VAL A 17 -15.47 -10.66 -22.57
C VAL A 17 -16.24 -10.12 -23.77
N LEU A 18 -15.50 -9.57 -24.73
CA LEU A 18 -16.05 -9.35 -26.06
C LEU A 18 -16.29 -10.72 -26.70
N GLU A 19 -17.51 -10.95 -27.19
CA GLU A 19 -17.86 -12.14 -27.98
C GLU A 19 -16.85 -12.30 -29.11
N GLY A 20 -15.99 -13.33 -29.02
CA GLY A 20 -14.94 -13.58 -30.00
C GLY A 20 -13.60 -14.06 -29.46
N GLY A 21 -13.51 -14.53 -28.24
CA GLY A 21 -12.40 -15.41 -27.76
C GLY A 21 -10.97 -14.87 -27.84
N VAL A 22 -10.73 -13.56 -27.98
CA VAL A 22 -9.37 -12.98 -27.91
C VAL A 22 -9.22 -12.24 -26.59
N THR A 23 -8.65 -12.90 -25.62
CA THR A 23 -8.16 -12.23 -24.40
C THR A 23 -7.10 -11.22 -24.82
N ARG A 24 -7.43 -9.92 -24.80
CA ARG A 24 -6.46 -8.86 -25.07
C ARG A 24 -5.39 -8.90 -23.98
N VAL A 25 -4.26 -9.51 -24.29
CA VAL A 25 -3.11 -9.49 -23.40
C VAL A 25 -2.66 -8.04 -23.26
N MET A 26 -2.85 -7.45 -22.08
CA MET A 26 -2.35 -6.12 -21.79
C MET A 26 -0.83 -6.14 -21.87
N LYS A 27 -0.26 -5.32 -22.74
CA LYS A 27 1.21 -5.23 -22.91
C LYS A 27 1.80 -4.09 -22.10
N GLU A 28 1.05 -3.02 -21.90
CA GLU A 28 1.49 -1.81 -21.21
C GLU A 28 0.29 -1.14 -20.53
N PHE A 29 0.57 -0.29 -19.56
CA PHE A 29 -0.43 0.53 -18.87
C PHE A 29 0.18 1.88 -18.50
N LYS A 30 -0.67 2.82 -18.10
CA LYS A 30 -0.26 4.14 -17.63
C LYS A 30 -0.15 4.15 -16.10
N LEU A 31 1.02 4.51 -15.57
CA LEU A 31 1.23 4.78 -14.16
C LEU A 31 1.23 6.29 -13.95
N ARG A 32 0.19 6.81 -13.31
CA ARG A 32 0.01 8.22 -12.99
C ARG A 32 0.35 8.45 -11.52
N VAL A 33 1.43 9.18 -11.25
CA VAL A 33 1.97 9.37 -9.89
C VAL A 33 1.92 10.83 -9.49
N PHE A 34 1.50 11.08 -8.27
CA PHE A 34 1.61 12.40 -7.63
C PHE A 34 3.07 12.79 -7.46
N ARG A 35 3.40 14.01 -7.86
CA ARG A 35 4.73 14.60 -7.76
C ARG A 35 4.69 15.91 -7.00
N TYR A 36 5.65 16.08 -6.11
CA TYR A 36 5.87 17.31 -5.36
C TYR A 36 7.28 17.31 -4.79
N ASP A 37 8.07 18.32 -5.13
CA ASP A 37 9.36 18.60 -4.52
C ASP A 37 9.29 20.01 -3.90
N PRO A 38 9.33 20.15 -2.56
CA PRO A 38 9.17 21.46 -1.90
C PRO A 38 10.26 22.46 -2.25
N GLU A 39 11.41 22.03 -2.79
CA GLU A 39 12.49 22.91 -3.22
C GLU A 39 12.31 23.45 -4.64
N LYS A 40 11.41 22.84 -5.43
CA LYS A 40 11.26 23.14 -6.87
C LYS A 40 9.86 23.50 -7.28
N ASP A 41 8.86 22.91 -6.60
CA ASP A 41 7.46 22.96 -7.04
C ASP A 41 6.65 23.93 -6.18
N ALA A 42 6.00 24.92 -6.80
CA ALA A 42 5.03 25.78 -6.12
C ALA A 42 3.75 25.04 -5.76
N GLN A 43 3.37 24.04 -6.55
CA GLN A 43 2.19 23.17 -6.36
C GLN A 43 2.49 21.75 -6.83
N HIS A 44 1.77 20.79 -6.25
CA HIS A 44 1.86 19.42 -6.72
C HIS A 44 1.28 19.25 -8.13
N HIS A 45 1.74 18.24 -8.83
CA HIS A 45 1.23 17.84 -10.14
C HIS A 45 1.20 16.32 -10.26
N TYR A 46 0.64 15.79 -11.33
CA TYR A 46 0.72 14.38 -11.66
C TYR A 46 1.58 14.17 -12.88
N GLN A 47 2.47 13.19 -12.80
CA GLN A 47 3.28 12.74 -13.93
C GLN A 47 2.86 11.34 -14.32
N THR A 48 2.80 11.06 -15.62
CA THR A 48 2.34 9.77 -16.15
C THR A 48 3.43 9.13 -16.98
N TRP A 49 3.66 7.84 -16.74
CA TRP A 49 4.57 7.01 -17.51
C TRP A 49 3.84 5.80 -18.09
N THR A 50 4.21 5.41 -19.31
CA THR A 50 3.84 4.12 -19.86
C THR A 50 4.81 3.08 -19.35
N VAL A 51 4.29 2.03 -18.73
CA VAL A 51 5.04 0.94 -18.09
C VAL A 51 4.68 -0.38 -18.76
N ASP A 52 5.69 -1.17 -19.09
CA ASP A 52 5.50 -2.51 -19.62
C ASP A 52 4.84 -3.40 -18.56
N TYR A 53 3.71 -4.02 -18.93
CA TYR A 53 2.97 -4.88 -18.01
C TYR A 53 3.53 -6.31 -18.02
N ARG A 54 3.63 -6.89 -16.84
CA ARG A 54 3.93 -8.29 -16.58
C ARG A 54 2.83 -8.90 -15.73
N GLU A 55 2.39 -10.12 -16.05
CA GLU A 55 1.42 -10.83 -15.20
C GLU A 55 1.94 -10.97 -13.76
N GLY A 56 1.08 -10.69 -12.80
CA GLY A 56 1.43 -10.66 -11.38
C GLY A 56 2.18 -9.41 -10.91
N MET A 57 2.44 -8.44 -11.80
CA MET A 57 3.15 -7.20 -11.45
C MET A 57 2.40 -6.41 -10.38
N THR A 58 3.11 -6.06 -9.31
CA THR A 58 2.59 -5.19 -8.24
C THR A 58 2.77 -3.71 -8.57
N VAL A 59 1.98 -2.85 -7.92
CA VAL A 59 2.14 -1.40 -8.03
C VAL A 59 3.53 -0.95 -7.55
N LEU A 60 4.10 -1.62 -6.54
CA LEU A 60 5.46 -1.33 -6.08
C LEU A 60 6.50 -1.63 -7.16
N GLU A 61 6.36 -2.74 -7.90
CA GLU A 61 7.27 -3.06 -9.00
C GLU A 61 7.17 -2.03 -10.13
N ALA A 62 5.98 -1.52 -10.41
CA ALA A 62 5.79 -0.45 -11.37
C ALA A 62 6.48 0.86 -10.95
N LEU A 63 6.38 1.23 -9.66
CA LEU A 63 7.09 2.40 -9.11
C LEU A 63 8.62 2.21 -9.18
N LEU A 64 9.12 1.02 -8.83
CA LEU A 64 10.54 0.68 -8.94
C LEU A 64 11.02 0.73 -10.39
N TRP A 65 10.23 0.24 -11.33
CA TRP A 65 10.57 0.32 -12.75
C TRP A 65 10.69 1.78 -13.22
N VAL A 66 9.76 2.67 -12.80
CA VAL A 66 9.87 4.11 -13.09
C VAL A 66 11.13 4.70 -12.47
N PHE A 67 11.38 4.42 -11.20
CA PHE A 67 12.56 4.89 -10.47
C PHE A 67 13.86 4.49 -11.15
N GLU A 68 13.97 3.23 -11.58
CA GLU A 68 15.19 2.68 -12.17
C GLU A 68 15.40 3.09 -13.64
N LYS A 69 14.30 3.22 -14.41
CA LYS A 69 14.39 3.35 -15.87
C LYS A 69 14.03 4.74 -16.41
N LYS A 70 13.27 5.53 -15.65
CA LYS A 70 12.71 6.80 -16.14
C LYS A 70 13.10 7.99 -15.29
N ASP A 71 12.90 7.90 -13.98
CA ASP A 71 13.07 9.06 -13.11
C ASP A 71 13.55 8.67 -11.71
N PRO A 72 14.85 8.68 -11.45
CA PRO A 72 15.43 8.33 -10.14
C PRO A 72 15.15 9.39 -9.05
N SER A 73 14.52 10.52 -9.39
CA SER A 73 14.10 11.53 -8.39
C SER A 73 12.81 11.18 -7.67
N LEU A 74 12.06 10.18 -8.16
CA LEU A 74 10.79 9.75 -7.58
C LEU A 74 10.99 9.22 -6.15
N ALA A 75 10.34 9.88 -5.17
CA ALA A 75 10.48 9.54 -3.76
C ALA A 75 9.29 8.72 -3.25
N PHE A 76 9.57 7.54 -2.72
CA PHE A 76 8.59 6.68 -2.05
C PHE A 76 9.28 5.75 -1.03
N ARG A 77 8.47 5.20 -0.11
CA ARG A 77 8.97 4.28 0.92
C ARG A 77 8.58 2.85 0.58
N TYR A 78 9.49 1.92 0.81
CA TYR A 78 9.23 0.48 0.80
C TYR A 78 10.28 -0.24 1.65
N SER A 79 10.00 -1.49 2.06
CA SER A 79 10.93 -2.31 2.83
C SER A 79 10.69 -3.80 2.57
N CYS A 80 9.79 -4.47 3.32
CA CYS A 80 9.65 -5.94 3.29
C CYS A 80 9.20 -6.54 1.95
N ARG A 81 8.45 -5.81 1.12
CA ARG A 81 7.84 -6.26 -0.14
C ARG A 81 6.82 -7.41 -0.01
N GLU A 82 6.43 -7.75 1.21
CA GLU A 82 5.59 -8.91 1.56
C GLU A 82 4.34 -8.53 2.37
N ALA A 83 3.88 -7.28 2.24
CA ALA A 83 2.68 -6.76 2.90
C ALA A 83 2.68 -6.81 4.44
N ILE A 84 3.86 -6.81 5.10
CA ILE A 84 4.01 -6.94 6.55
C ILE A 84 4.34 -5.59 7.21
N CYS A 85 5.34 -4.85 6.70
CA CYS A 85 5.90 -3.68 7.40
C CYS A 85 5.07 -2.40 7.25
N GLY A 86 4.14 -2.31 6.31
CA GLY A 86 3.32 -1.12 6.06
C GLY A 86 4.04 0.05 5.37
N SER A 87 5.37 0.01 5.18
CA SER A 87 6.16 1.15 4.67
C SER A 87 5.72 1.66 3.31
N CYS A 88 5.21 0.78 2.43
CA CYS A 88 4.73 1.13 1.10
C CYS A 88 3.22 1.46 1.05
N ALA A 89 2.64 1.89 2.18
CA ALA A 89 1.26 2.33 2.22
C ALA A 89 1.08 3.62 1.42
N MET A 90 0.11 3.63 0.50
CA MET A 90 -0.17 4.72 -0.41
C MET A 90 -1.67 4.79 -0.70
N TYR A 91 -2.10 5.82 -1.38
CA TYR A 91 -3.45 5.93 -1.92
C TYR A 91 -3.42 5.52 -3.39
N ILE A 92 -3.93 4.33 -3.69
CA ILE A 92 -3.83 3.69 -5.01
C ILE A 92 -5.23 3.58 -5.60
N SER A 93 -5.47 4.22 -6.74
CA SER A 93 -6.76 4.18 -7.46
C SER A 93 -7.95 4.26 -6.50
N GLY A 94 -7.99 5.34 -5.71
CA GLY A 94 -9.11 5.62 -4.78
C GLY A 94 -9.12 4.83 -3.47
N ARG A 95 -8.08 4.05 -3.13
CA ARG A 95 -8.04 3.20 -1.92
C ARG A 95 -6.73 3.28 -1.16
N TYR A 96 -6.80 3.17 0.17
CA TYR A 96 -5.63 2.97 1.01
C TYR A 96 -5.13 1.54 0.84
N ALA A 97 -3.89 1.37 0.38
CA ALA A 97 -3.35 0.05 0.12
C ALA A 97 -1.82 0.00 0.23
N LEU A 98 -1.28 -1.21 0.33
CA LEU A 98 0.15 -1.47 0.29
C LEU A 98 0.57 -1.72 -1.16
N ALA A 99 1.44 -0.89 -1.71
CA ALA A 99 1.87 -1.00 -3.10
C ALA A 99 2.51 -2.37 -3.43
N CYS A 100 3.14 -3.03 -2.45
CA CYS A 100 3.72 -4.37 -2.62
C CYS A 100 2.70 -5.51 -2.64
N LYS A 101 1.43 -5.26 -2.24
CA LYS A 101 0.36 -6.26 -2.21
C LYS A 101 -0.58 -6.13 -3.42
N VAL A 102 -0.85 -4.89 -3.83
CA VAL A 102 -1.82 -4.62 -4.89
C VAL A 102 -1.19 -4.93 -6.25
N GLN A 103 -1.83 -5.81 -7.00
CA GLN A 103 -1.44 -6.07 -8.39
C GLN A 103 -1.94 -4.93 -9.29
N VAL A 104 -1.17 -4.61 -10.31
CA VAL A 104 -1.53 -3.58 -11.31
C VAL A 104 -2.91 -3.83 -11.89
N LYS A 105 -3.22 -5.08 -12.28
CA LYS A 105 -4.53 -5.45 -12.86
C LYS A 105 -5.72 -5.14 -11.95
N ASP A 106 -5.54 -5.22 -10.63
CA ASP A 106 -6.59 -4.99 -9.63
C ASP A 106 -6.76 -3.49 -9.30
N ALA A 107 -5.80 -2.67 -9.71
CA ALA A 107 -5.78 -1.22 -9.47
C ALA A 107 -6.08 -0.40 -10.72
N LEU A 108 -6.25 -1.03 -11.89
CA LEU A 108 -6.53 -0.33 -13.13
C LEU A 108 -7.89 0.38 -13.09
N GLU A 109 -7.89 1.63 -13.50
CA GLU A 109 -9.05 2.42 -13.87
C GLU A 109 -8.93 2.72 -15.37
N GLY A 110 -9.58 1.93 -16.19
CA GLY A 110 -9.34 1.89 -17.64
C GLY A 110 -7.95 1.33 -17.96
N ASP A 111 -7.04 2.16 -18.47
CA ASP A 111 -5.64 1.82 -18.77
C ASP A 111 -4.63 2.41 -17.76
N THR A 112 -5.12 3.00 -16.67
CA THR A 112 -4.31 3.84 -15.77
C THR A 112 -4.39 3.35 -14.33
N VAL A 113 -3.24 3.30 -13.64
CA VAL A 113 -3.15 3.18 -12.18
C VAL A 113 -2.71 4.54 -11.64
N THR A 114 -3.50 5.11 -10.72
CA THR A 114 -3.17 6.39 -10.08
C THR A 114 -2.61 6.15 -8.69
N VAL A 115 -1.43 6.71 -8.39
CA VAL A 115 -0.78 6.60 -7.09
C VAL A 115 -0.56 7.97 -6.48
N SER A 116 -1.03 8.13 -5.25
CA SER A 116 -0.94 9.38 -4.47
C SER A 116 -0.38 9.09 -3.07
N PRO A 117 0.16 10.09 -2.36
CA PRO A 117 0.55 9.94 -0.96
C PRO A 117 -0.67 9.63 -0.09
N LEU A 118 -0.44 9.12 1.11
CA LEU A 118 -1.50 8.90 2.09
C LEU A 118 -2.22 10.21 2.40
N PRO A 119 -3.55 10.30 2.20
CA PRO A 119 -4.33 11.49 2.54
C PRO A 119 -4.23 11.85 4.02
N HIS A 120 -4.51 13.12 4.33
CA HIS A 120 -4.50 13.68 5.70
C HIS A 120 -3.13 13.67 6.40
N MET A 121 -2.05 13.43 5.66
CA MET A 121 -0.67 13.57 6.13
C MET A 121 0.05 14.64 5.31
N ARG A 122 0.94 15.40 5.95
CA ARG A 122 1.75 16.41 5.24
C ARG A 122 2.72 15.70 4.29
N VAL A 123 2.70 16.08 3.03
CA VAL A 123 3.65 15.57 2.04
C VAL A 123 5.03 16.17 2.28
N ILE A 124 6.05 15.33 2.36
CA ILE A 124 7.45 15.73 2.42
C ILE A 124 7.99 15.86 0.99
N LYS A 125 7.85 14.80 0.19
CA LYS A 125 8.22 14.76 -1.22
C LYS A 125 7.49 13.61 -1.91
N ASP A 126 6.88 13.87 -3.06
CA ASP A 126 6.15 12.91 -3.88
C ASP A 126 5.19 12.04 -3.04
N LEU A 127 5.47 10.75 -2.88
CA LEU A 127 4.67 9.79 -2.13
C LEU A 127 5.09 9.66 -0.66
N VAL A 128 6.14 10.40 -0.25
CA VAL A 128 6.65 10.37 1.13
C VAL A 128 5.89 11.39 2.00
N VAL A 129 5.29 10.90 3.08
CA VAL A 129 4.52 11.72 4.03
C VAL A 129 5.17 11.77 5.41
N ASP A 130 4.85 12.82 6.15
CA ASP A 130 5.22 12.99 7.56
C ASP A 130 4.30 12.13 8.44
N GLN A 131 4.88 11.15 9.13
CA GLN A 131 4.19 10.22 10.01
C GLN A 131 4.27 10.62 11.50
N THR A 132 4.83 11.77 11.84
CA THR A 132 5.03 12.20 13.24
C THR A 132 3.74 12.11 14.03
N LYS A 133 2.65 12.68 13.52
CA LYS A 133 1.34 12.66 14.17
C LYS A 133 0.77 11.25 14.36
N PHE A 134 1.02 10.35 13.44
CA PHE A 134 0.63 8.95 13.54
C PHE A 134 1.36 8.29 14.73
N TRP A 135 2.66 8.46 14.84
CA TRP A 135 3.47 7.86 15.90
C TRP A 135 3.17 8.45 17.28
N GLU A 136 2.89 9.76 17.36
CA GLU A 136 2.42 10.38 18.60
C GLU A 136 1.10 9.76 19.08
N ASN A 137 0.13 9.56 18.17
CA ASN A 137 -1.13 8.92 18.49
C ASN A 137 -0.94 7.45 18.88
N TYR A 138 -0.09 6.71 18.16
CA TYR A 138 0.26 5.33 18.46
C TYR A 138 0.84 5.20 19.87
N ALA A 139 1.82 6.04 20.22
CA ALA A 139 2.42 6.06 21.55
C ALA A 139 1.40 6.40 22.66
N ARG A 140 0.44 7.29 22.36
CA ARG A 140 -0.60 7.69 23.32
C ARG A 140 -1.60 6.57 23.61
N VAL A 141 -2.01 5.80 22.61
CA VAL A 141 -2.98 4.70 22.79
C VAL A 141 -2.34 3.40 23.27
N LYS A 142 -1.00 3.29 23.20
CA LYS A 142 -0.21 2.13 23.64
C LYS A 142 -0.81 0.79 23.16
N PRO A 143 -0.92 0.53 21.85
CA PRO A 143 -1.60 -0.65 21.30
C PRO A 143 -0.73 -1.93 21.37
N TRP A 144 0.11 -2.04 22.37
CA TRP A 144 0.97 -3.20 22.63
C TRP A 144 0.64 -3.80 23.99
N LEU A 145 1.07 -5.04 24.20
CA LEU A 145 0.95 -5.70 25.49
C LEU A 145 1.78 -4.93 26.55
N ILE A 146 1.11 -4.45 27.60
CA ILE A 146 1.76 -3.84 28.76
C ILE A 146 1.89 -4.95 29.81
N ASN A 147 3.12 -5.27 30.18
CA ASN A 147 3.44 -6.23 31.23
C ASN A 147 4.62 -5.69 32.04
N ASP A 148 4.33 -5.23 33.25
CA ASP A 148 5.30 -4.68 34.19
C ASP A 148 5.84 -5.76 35.14
N ASP A 149 5.42 -7.02 35.03
CA ASP A 149 5.93 -8.12 35.81
C ASP A 149 7.41 -8.37 35.49
N PRO A 150 8.23 -8.62 36.50
CA PRO A 150 9.63 -9.01 36.29
C PRO A 150 9.70 -10.31 35.47
N ALA A 151 10.69 -10.40 34.60
CA ALA A 151 10.93 -11.62 33.86
C ALA A 151 11.08 -12.82 34.81
N PRO A 152 10.33 -13.92 34.66
CA PRO A 152 10.47 -15.07 35.51
C PRO A 152 11.85 -15.74 35.32
N GLU A 153 12.40 -16.35 36.34
CA GLU A 153 13.67 -17.09 36.28
C GLU A 153 13.61 -18.30 35.32
N ARG A 154 12.40 -18.81 35.05
CA ARG A 154 12.15 -19.93 34.20
C ARG A 154 10.97 -19.62 33.24
N GLU A 155 10.95 -20.33 32.15
CA GLU A 155 9.83 -20.28 31.20
C GLU A 155 8.50 -20.58 31.91
N ARG A 156 7.46 -19.79 31.60
CA ARG A 156 6.08 -20.02 32.08
C ARG A 156 5.48 -21.17 31.30
N LEU A 157 5.34 -22.32 31.93
CA LEU A 157 4.69 -23.47 31.31
C LEU A 157 3.16 -23.28 31.34
N GLN A 158 2.51 -23.64 30.26
CA GLN A 158 1.05 -23.68 30.18
C GLN A 158 0.50 -24.78 31.09
N SER A 159 -0.55 -24.47 31.85
CA SER A 159 -1.22 -25.49 32.68
C SER A 159 -1.86 -26.58 31.82
N PRO A 160 -2.04 -27.82 32.36
CA PRO A 160 -2.76 -28.87 31.63
C PRO A 160 -4.18 -28.46 31.22
N GLU A 161 -4.88 -27.69 32.07
CA GLU A 161 -6.21 -27.19 31.82
C GLU A 161 -6.24 -26.18 30.66
N ASP A 162 -5.26 -25.27 30.62
CA ASP A 162 -5.17 -24.31 29.53
C ASP A 162 -4.77 -24.97 28.22
N ARG A 163 -3.87 -25.95 28.27
CA ARG A 163 -3.51 -26.74 27.10
C ARG A 163 -4.70 -27.51 26.52
N ALA A 164 -5.57 -28.06 27.37
CA ALA A 164 -6.74 -28.82 26.94
C ALA A 164 -7.78 -27.98 26.18
N ARG A 165 -7.73 -26.64 26.31
CA ARG A 165 -8.63 -25.74 25.56
C ARG A 165 -8.28 -25.59 24.10
N TYR A 166 -7.10 -26.01 23.69
CA TYR A 166 -6.56 -25.83 22.31
C TYR A 166 -6.35 -27.16 21.56
N ASN A 167 -6.79 -28.29 22.14
CA ASN A 167 -6.72 -29.62 21.53
C ASN A 167 -8.11 -30.09 21.07
#